data_05f65e4d24281fd4df9348daca3467ce
#
_entry.id   05f65e4d24281fd4df9348daca3467ce
#
_cell.length_a   1.000
_cell.length_b   1.000
_cell.length_c   1.000
_cell.angle_alpha   90.00
_cell.angle_beta   90.00
_cell.angle_gamma   90.00
#
_symmetry.space_group_name_H-M   'P 1'
#
loop_
_entity.id
_entity.type
_entity.pdbx_description
1 polymer ?
#
loop_
_entity_poly.entity_id
_entity_poly.type
_entity_poly.pdbx_seq_one_letter_code
_entity_poly.pdbx_strand_id
1 'polypeptide(L)'
;MATTESTLSSTEKCCCGGDDSSSMSTSSTPSNSISTIVEPHMVEYNSLTGCKELFSTNPKVVVPGAIYIKNYISEEEEERIMKLIDSKAWCHEICRRTQMYGYTYYHTRHNLPTMQPVNESSSNYQHLDLKEFDWLIERLVERDGLYKTDYGNPTQCLVNEYIGTQGISSHVDNPGPFGDIITLVSLNKPIYMVLKLASNENIQTKILLEPRSLFVMKDDSRFKWKHGITHMKQVYVPSTGETLIRDENYRRVSLTFRFIKTDGTKKVTNEDPNADALW
;
A
#
# COMPACT_ATOMS: atom_id res chain seq x y z
N MET A 1 -53.83 11.62 -17.33
CA MET A 1 -53.29 11.16 -16.05
C MET A 1 -51.81 10.90 -16.27
N ALA A 2 -50.99 11.84 -15.82
CA ALA A 2 -49.56 11.78 -16.02
C ALA A 2 -48.93 11.34 -14.67
N THR A 3 -48.21 10.27 -14.67
CA THR A 3 -47.40 9.82 -13.53
C THR A 3 -45.99 10.30 -13.71
N THR A 4 -45.58 11.18 -12.82
CA THR A 4 -44.22 11.71 -12.72
C THR A 4 -43.32 10.70 -11.99
N GLU A 5 -42.30 10.16 -12.65
CA GLU A 5 -41.19 9.45 -12.04
C GLU A 5 -40.21 10.46 -11.42
N SER A 6 -39.99 10.36 -10.15
CA SER A 6 -38.96 11.07 -9.43
C SER A 6 -37.67 10.27 -9.39
N THR A 7 -36.66 10.70 -10.12
CA THR A 7 -35.29 10.20 -10.05
C THR A 7 -34.63 10.68 -8.75
N LEU A 8 -34.39 9.77 -7.82
CA LEU A 8 -33.54 10.01 -6.65
C LEU A 8 -32.07 9.85 -7.06
N SER A 9 -31.38 10.97 -7.10
CA SER A 9 -29.91 11.04 -7.20
C SER A 9 -29.33 10.75 -5.83
N SER A 10 -28.79 9.56 -5.64
CA SER A 10 -27.98 9.23 -4.47
C SER A 10 -26.54 9.69 -4.69
N THR A 11 -26.20 10.85 -4.14
CA THR A 11 -24.81 11.30 -4.01
C THR A 11 -24.16 10.55 -2.85
N GLU A 12 -23.35 9.56 -3.15
CA GLU A 12 -22.53 8.89 -2.16
C GLU A 12 -21.40 9.83 -1.67
N LYS A 13 -21.43 10.10 -0.37
CA LYS A 13 -20.36 10.84 0.32
C LYS A 13 -19.11 9.96 0.42
N CYS A 14 -18.06 10.30 -0.32
CA CYS A 14 -16.71 9.83 -0.04
C CYS A 14 -16.30 10.25 1.38
N CYS A 15 -15.96 9.28 2.23
CA CYS A 15 -15.40 9.52 3.55
C CYS A 15 -13.94 10.03 3.42
N CYS A 16 -13.79 11.33 3.14
CA CYS A 16 -12.53 12.05 3.29
C CYS A 16 -12.69 12.95 4.51
N GLY A 17 -11.82 12.74 5.52
CA GLY A 17 -11.87 13.43 6.82
C GLY A 17 -11.74 14.95 6.67
N GLY A 18 -12.39 15.63 7.63
CA GLY A 18 -12.68 17.04 7.63
C GLY A 18 -11.47 17.98 7.63
N ASP A 19 -11.73 19.13 7.05
CA ASP A 19 -10.91 20.33 7.12
C ASP A 19 -11.24 21.08 8.41
N ASP A 20 -10.21 21.33 9.23
CA ASP A 20 -10.29 22.37 10.26
C ASP A 20 -9.69 23.66 9.70
N SER A 21 -10.56 24.60 9.36
CA SER A 21 -10.20 25.95 9.03
C SER A 21 -10.26 26.84 10.27
N SER A 22 -9.13 27.26 10.82
CA SER A 22 -9.05 28.43 11.70
C SER A 22 -8.14 29.48 11.08
N SER A 23 -8.77 30.58 10.70
CA SER A 23 -8.13 31.80 10.23
C SER A 23 -7.47 32.54 11.39
N MET A 24 -6.16 32.83 11.29
CA MET A 24 -5.52 33.95 11.98
C MET A 24 -4.52 34.64 11.04
N SER A 25 -4.83 35.88 10.72
CA SER A 25 -4.00 36.83 10.04
C SER A 25 -2.90 37.34 10.95
N THR A 26 -1.63 37.19 10.59
CA THR A 26 -0.54 38.08 11.01
C THR A 26 0.45 38.24 9.88
N SER A 27 0.67 39.48 9.51
CA SER A 27 1.67 39.93 8.56
C SER A 27 3.08 39.71 9.09
N SER A 28 3.92 39.03 8.33
CA SER A 28 5.37 39.12 8.50
C SER A 28 6.07 38.87 7.14
N THR A 29 7.02 39.72 6.88
CA THR A 29 7.95 39.82 5.75
C THR A 29 8.56 38.47 5.32
N PRO A 30 8.83 38.25 4.03
CA PRO A 30 9.48 37.04 3.57
C PRO A 30 10.96 37.05 3.90
N SER A 31 11.39 36.28 4.89
CA SER A 31 12.77 35.87 5.01
C SER A 31 13.03 34.79 3.96
N ASN A 32 13.96 35.06 3.04
CA ASN A 32 14.51 34.07 2.11
C ASN A 32 15.23 32.96 2.92
N SER A 33 14.51 31.97 3.35
CA SER A 33 15.10 30.71 3.77
C SER A 33 15.30 29.86 2.52
N ILE A 34 16.54 29.80 2.05
CA ILE A 34 17.01 28.77 1.11
C ILE A 34 16.71 27.44 1.82
N SER A 35 15.65 26.77 1.39
CA SER A 35 15.38 25.40 1.80
C SER A 35 16.53 24.56 1.26
N THR A 36 17.45 24.20 2.12
CA THR A 36 18.49 23.21 1.82
C THR A 36 17.74 21.95 1.42
N ILE A 37 17.77 21.62 0.14
CA ILE A 37 17.28 20.33 -0.37
C ILE A 37 18.21 19.30 0.26
N VAL A 38 17.72 18.65 1.33
CA VAL A 38 18.44 17.54 1.95
C VAL A 38 18.34 16.38 0.97
N GLU A 39 19.44 16.03 0.34
CA GLU A 39 19.54 14.83 -0.48
C GLU A 39 19.07 13.62 0.34
N PRO A 40 18.20 12.75 -0.22
CA PRO A 40 17.76 11.57 0.50
C PRO A 40 18.96 10.64 0.75
N HIS A 41 19.29 10.43 2.01
CA HIS A 41 20.35 9.51 2.38
C HIS A 41 19.88 8.08 2.15
N MET A 42 20.68 7.31 1.39
CA MET A 42 20.53 5.88 1.25
C MET A 42 20.96 5.17 2.53
N VAL A 43 20.11 4.35 3.10
CA VAL A 43 20.47 3.43 4.16
C VAL A 43 20.60 2.04 3.53
N GLU A 44 21.84 1.56 3.40
CA GLU A 44 22.07 0.19 2.96
C GLU A 44 21.69 -0.79 4.06
N TYR A 45 20.77 -1.68 3.77
CA TYR A 45 20.54 -2.87 4.55
C TYR A 45 21.19 -4.06 3.86
N ASN A 46 22.29 -4.55 4.44
CA ASN A 46 22.87 -5.81 4.01
C ASN A 46 21.93 -6.95 4.34
N SER A 47 21.33 -7.54 3.33
CA SER A 47 20.65 -8.81 3.42
C SER A 47 21.38 -9.84 2.58
N LEU A 48 21.04 -11.10 2.77
CA LEU A 48 21.65 -12.25 2.10
C LEU A 48 21.60 -12.21 0.55
N THR A 49 20.90 -11.26 -0.04
CA THR A 49 20.58 -11.23 -1.48
C THR A 49 20.94 -9.92 -2.20
N GLY A 50 21.86 -9.10 -1.67
CA GLY A 50 22.34 -7.89 -2.37
C GLY A 50 21.92 -6.56 -1.77
N CYS A 51 22.42 -5.47 -2.34
CA CYS A 51 22.20 -4.10 -1.87
C CYS A 51 20.73 -3.74 -1.83
N LYS A 52 20.26 -3.35 -0.66
CA LYS A 52 18.89 -2.92 -0.41
C LYS A 52 18.96 -1.51 0.13
N GLU A 53 18.41 -0.60 -0.65
CA GLU A 53 18.47 0.82 -0.36
C GLU A 53 17.12 1.31 0.12
N LEU A 54 17.11 1.97 1.26
CA LEU A 54 15.94 2.67 1.79
C LEU A 54 16.14 4.18 1.58
N PHE A 55 15.33 4.78 0.72
CA PHE A 55 15.31 6.23 0.57
C PHE A 55 14.43 6.84 1.65
N SER A 56 15.05 7.48 2.62
CA SER A 56 14.35 8.21 3.66
C SER A 56 14.60 9.70 3.53
N THR A 57 13.55 10.51 3.58
CA THR A 57 13.66 11.96 3.67
C THR A 57 14.10 12.43 5.06
N ASN A 58 14.15 11.53 6.04
CA ASN A 58 14.67 11.79 7.37
C ASN A 58 15.76 10.75 7.71
N PRO A 59 17.05 11.07 7.54
CA PRO A 59 18.15 10.13 7.74
C PRO A 59 18.33 9.66 9.18
N LYS A 60 17.66 10.29 10.15
CA LYS A 60 17.71 9.91 11.56
C LYS A 60 16.70 8.83 11.92
N VAL A 61 15.76 8.53 11.05
CA VAL A 61 14.70 7.56 11.31
C VAL A 61 15.02 6.27 10.56
N VAL A 62 15.31 5.23 11.32
CA VAL A 62 15.48 3.86 10.81
C VAL A 62 14.19 3.10 11.08
N VAL A 63 13.71 2.34 10.09
CA VAL A 63 12.52 1.48 10.19
C VAL A 63 12.98 0.03 10.14
N PRO A 64 13.18 -0.63 11.30
CA PRO A 64 13.70 -1.99 11.34
C PRO A 64 12.77 -2.97 10.62
N GLY A 65 13.34 -3.85 9.79
CA GLY A 65 12.57 -4.81 9.01
C GLY A 65 11.98 -4.30 7.70
N ALA A 66 12.08 -2.99 7.42
CA ALA A 66 11.74 -2.44 6.10
C ALA A 66 12.90 -2.67 5.12
N ILE A 67 12.59 -3.21 3.93
CA ILE A 67 13.58 -3.49 2.88
C ILE A 67 13.05 -2.89 1.58
N TYR A 68 13.93 -2.20 0.85
CA TYR A 68 13.60 -1.63 -0.45
C TYR A 68 14.58 -2.10 -1.52
N ILE A 69 14.06 -2.56 -2.66
CA ILE A 69 14.86 -3.04 -3.78
C ILE A 69 14.37 -2.35 -5.05
N LYS A 70 15.26 -1.56 -5.68
CA LYS A 70 14.98 -0.93 -6.99
C LYS A 70 15.05 -1.97 -8.10
N ASN A 71 14.30 -1.72 -9.17
CA ASN A 71 14.32 -2.53 -10.38
C ASN A 71 14.22 -4.04 -10.09
N TYR A 72 13.32 -4.39 -9.18
CA TYR A 72 13.08 -5.76 -8.76
C TYR A 72 12.51 -6.63 -9.87
N ILE A 73 11.69 -6.03 -10.70
CA ILE A 73 11.16 -6.60 -11.93
C ILE A 73 11.66 -5.79 -13.15
N SER A 74 11.70 -6.44 -14.32
CA SER A 74 12.06 -5.77 -15.57
C SER A 74 10.91 -4.93 -16.14
N GLU A 75 11.19 -4.17 -17.20
CA GLU A 75 10.17 -3.41 -17.93
C GLU A 75 9.17 -4.33 -18.63
N GLU A 76 9.65 -5.42 -19.22
CA GLU A 76 8.80 -6.42 -19.87
C GLU A 76 7.89 -7.15 -18.87
N GLU A 77 8.42 -7.41 -17.65
CA GLU A 77 7.62 -7.99 -16.58
C GLU A 77 6.54 -7.02 -16.09
N GLU A 78 6.88 -5.73 -15.95
CA GLU A 78 5.92 -4.69 -15.60
C GLU A 78 4.82 -4.58 -16.67
N GLU A 79 5.18 -4.52 -17.96
CA GLU A 79 4.20 -4.48 -19.06
C GLU A 79 3.28 -5.71 -19.05
N ARG A 80 3.84 -6.90 -18.83
CA ARG A 80 3.06 -8.15 -18.75
C ARG A 80 2.05 -8.08 -17.60
N ILE A 81 2.49 -7.63 -16.42
CA ILE A 81 1.59 -7.46 -15.26
C ILE A 81 0.52 -6.43 -15.57
N MET A 82 0.88 -5.27 -16.13
CA MET A 82 -0.09 -4.22 -16.43
C MET A 82 -1.14 -4.68 -17.45
N LYS A 83 -0.74 -5.40 -18.49
CA LYS A 83 -1.67 -6.01 -19.46
C LYS A 83 -2.60 -7.03 -18.80
N LEU A 84 -2.07 -7.87 -17.91
CA LEU A 84 -2.87 -8.84 -17.16
C LEU A 84 -3.94 -8.16 -16.32
N ILE A 85 -3.57 -7.25 -15.45
CA ILE A 85 -4.52 -6.59 -14.53
C ILE A 85 -5.55 -5.73 -15.29
N ASP A 86 -5.15 -5.08 -16.39
CA ASP A 86 -6.07 -4.29 -17.21
C ASP A 86 -7.05 -5.14 -18.02
N SER A 87 -6.76 -6.41 -18.22
CA SER A 87 -7.68 -7.38 -18.84
C SER A 87 -8.75 -7.91 -17.88
N LYS A 88 -8.63 -7.67 -16.57
CA LYS A 88 -9.54 -8.20 -15.53
C LYS A 88 -10.47 -7.11 -15.01
N ALA A 89 -11.61 -7.52 -14.48
CA ALA A 89 -12.55 -6.59 -13.85
C ALA A 89 -11.98 -5.98 -12.56
N TRP A 90 -12.31 -4.72 -12.34
CA TRP A 90 -11.94 -3.98 -11.14
C TRP A 90 -13.09 -3.96 -10.13
N CYS A 91 -12.79 -4.12 -8.87
CA CYS A 91 -13.72 -3.86 -7.78
C CYS A 91 -13.69 -2.38 -7.38
N HIS A 92 -14.88 -1.79 -7.19
CA HIS A 92 -15.10 -0.39 -6.91
C HIS A 92 -15.73 -0.14 -5.52
N GLU A 93 -15.58 -1.06 -4.57
CA GLU A 93 -16.20 -0.93 -3.23
C GLU A 93 -15.60 0.19 -2.38
N ILE A 94 -14.38 0.60 -2.67
CA ILE A 94 -13.67 1.69 -1.99
C ILE A 94 -13.22 2.75 -2.99
N CYS A 95 -12.80 3.93 -2.51
CA CYS A 95 -12.41 5.07 -3.36
C CYS A 95 -11.36 4.72 -4.42
N ARG A 96 -10.38 3.88 -4.09
CA ARG A 96 -9.44 3.30 -5.04
C ARG A 96 -9.97 1.96 -5.53
N ARG A 97 -9.86 1.66 -6.81
CA ARG A 97 -10.27 0.35 -7.29
C ARG A 97 -9.21 -0.73 -7.01
N THR A 98 -9.69 -1.96 -6.84
CA THR A 98 -8.85 -3.08 -6.42
C THR A 98 -9.14 -4.33 -7.23
N GLN A 99 -8.18 -5.27 -7.22
CA GLN A 99 -8.37 -6.65 -7.65
C GLN A 99 -7.78 -7.56 -6.57
N MET A 100 -8.37 -8.72 -6.33
CA MET A 100 -7.89 -9.70 -5.36
C MET A 100 -7.66 -11.04 -6.05
N TYR A 101 -6.43 -11.50 -5.99
CA TYR A 101 -6.02 -12.80 -6.50
C TYR A 101 -5.80 -13.76 -5.33
N GLY A 102 -6.36 -14.96 -5.43
CA GLY A 102 -6.38 -15.92 -4.33
C GLY A 102 -7.46 -15.60 -3.31
N TYR A 103 -7.10 -15.42 -2.05
CA TYR A 103 -8.08 -15.12 -1.01
C TYR A 103 -8.65 -13.70 -1.13
N THR A 104 -9.96 -13.57 -0.90
CA THR A 104 -10.64 -12.26 -0.83
C THR A 104 -10.77 -11.82 0.62
N TYR A 105 -10.45 -10.56 0.88
CA TYR A 105 -10.65 -9.90 2.17
C TYR A 105 -11.73 -8.84 2.00
N TYR A 106 -12.80 -8.95 2.76
CA TYR A 106 -13.89 -7.99 2.75
C TYR A 106 -13.68 -6.91 3.81
N HIS A 107 -13.67 -5.65 3.40
CA HIS A 107 -13.72 -4.50 4.30
C HIS A 107 -15.16 -4.29 4.79
N THR A 108 -15.69 -5.21 5.59
CA THR A 108 -17.03 -5.04 6.15
C THR A 108 -16.99 -4.13 7.38
N ARG A 109 -17.82 -3.09 7.38
CA ARG A 109 -18.07 -2.23 8.55
C ARG A 109 -18.81 -2.95 9.70
N HIS A 110 -19.17 -4.20 9.55
CA HIS A 110 -19.95 -4.99 10.50
C HIS A 110 -19.26 -6.34 10.77
N ASN A 111 -18.50 -6.38 11.84
CA ASN A 111 -18.16 -7.52 12.73
C ASN A 111 -18.04 -8.95 12.15
N LEU A 112 -17.68 -9.13 10.89
CA LEU A 112 -17.36 -10.44 10.35
C LEU A 112 -16.00 -10.38 9.63
N PRO A 113 -14.94 -10.92 10.22
CA PRO A 113 -13.73 -11.22 9.47
C PRO A 113 -14.01 -12.41 8.56
N THR A 114 -14.57 -12.18 7.41
CA THR A 114 -14.81 -13.25 6.45
C THR A 114 -13.66 -13.28 5.47
N MET A 115 -12.60 -13.99 5.87
CA MET A 115 -11.62 -14.53 4.97
C MET A 115 -12.28 -15.73 4.29
N GLN A 116 -12.62 -15.58 3.03
CA GLN A 116 -13.09 -16.73 2.26
C GLN A 116 -12.15 -16.93 1.08
N PRO A 117 -11.80 -18.20 0.78
CA PRO A 117 -11.30 -18.50 -0.55
C PRO A 117 -12.34 -17.95 -1.52
N VAL A 118 -11.88 -17.30 -2.58
CA VAL A 118 -12.78 -16.78 -3.60
C VAL A 118 -13.52 -17.96 -4.19
N ASN A 119 -14.77 -18.14 -3.79
CA ASN A 119 -15.70 -19.07 -4.41
C ASN A 119 -16.77 -18.29 -5.19
N GLU A 120 -17.40 -18.94 -6.15
CA GLU A 120 -18.27 -18.36 -7.16
C GLU A 120 -19.48 -17.56 -6.63
N SER A 121 -19.71 -17.49 -5.32
CA SER A 121 -20.92 -16.93 -4.73
C SER A 121 -20.81 -15.51 -4.21
N SER A 122 -19.65 -14.84 -4.29
CA SER A 122 -19.54 -13.44 -3.88
C SER A 122 -19.76 -12.51 -5.08
N SER A 123 -20.93 -11.89 -5.14
CA SER A 123 -21.46 -11.16 -6.29
C SER A 123 -20.67 -9.93 -6.77
N ASN A 124 -19.69 -9.43 -6.01
CA ASN A 124 -19.00 -8.19 -6.31
C ASN A 124 -17.51 -8.35 -6.66
N TYR A 125 -16.94 -9.54 -6.49
CA TYR A 125 -15.55 -9.82 -6.81
C TYR A 125 -15.44 -10.91 -7.85
N GLN A 126 -14.74 -10.64 -8.94
CA GLN A 126 -14.32 -11.68 -9.87
C GLN A 126 -13.29 -12.56 -9.17
N HIS A 127 -13.47 -13.89 -9.28
CA HIS A 127 -12.45 -14.84 -8.87
C HIS A 127 -11.22 -14.68 -9.77
N LEU A 128 -10.11 -14.23 -9.21
CA LEU A 128 -8.84 -14.11 -9.92
C LEU A 128 -7.85 -15.13 -9.35
N ASP A 129 -7.24 -15.89 -10.25
CA ASP A 129 -6.33 -16.96 -9.87
C ASP A 129 -4.95 -16.38 -9.48
N LEU A 130 -4.48 -16.70 -8.29
CA LEU A 130 -3.16 -16.28 -7.81
C LEU A 130 -2.02 -16.86 -8.65
N LYS A 131 -2.26 -17.98 -9.34
CA LYS A 131 -1.29 -18.62 -10.24
C LYS A 131 -0.76 -17.69 -11.34
N GLU A 132 -1.51 -16.65 -11.70
CA GLU A 132 -1.02 -15.61 -12.61
C GLU A 132 0.30 -14.96 -12.13
N PHE A 133 0.57 -15.03 -10.82
CA PHE A 133 1.76 -14.49 -10.17
C PHE A 133 2.71 -15.55 -9.60
N ASP A 134 2.55 -16.85 -9.91
CA ASP A 134 3.40 -17.93 -9.39
C ASP A 134 4.89 -17.65 -9.61
N TRP A 135 5.27 -17.18 -10.80
CA TRP A 135 6.65 -16.83 -11.13
C TRP A 135 7.23 -15.73 -10.22
N LEU A 136 6.40 -14.78 -9.81
CA LEU A 136 6.82 -13.68 -8.93
C LEU A 136 6.85 -14.15 -7.47
N ILE A 137 5.90 -14.99 -7.07
CA ILE A 137 5.88 -15.63 -5.74
C ILE A 137 7.09 -16.54 -5.59
N GLU A 138 7.43 -17.35 -6.59
CA GLU A 138 8.63 -18.19 -6.59
C GLU A 138 9.90 -17.33 -6.41
N ARG A 139 9.98 -16.20 -7.11
CA ARG A 139 11.09 -15.25 -6.95
C ARG A 139 11.19 -14.72 -5.53
N LEU A 140 10.08 -14.29 -4.93
CA LEU A 140 10.03 -13.80 -3.55
C LEU A 140 10.45 -14.87 -2.52
N VAL A 141 10.02 -16.11 -2.74
CA VAL A 141 10.21 -17.21 -1.80
C VAL A 141 11.56 -17.90 -1.99
N GLU A 142 11.83 -18.38 -3.20
CA GLU A 142 12.99 -19.25 -3.46
C GLU A 142 14.27 -18.43 -3.68
N ARG A 143 14.21 -17.41 -4.53
CA ARG A 143 15.39 -16.58 -4.81
C ARG A 143 15.76 -15.67 -3.64
N ASP A 144 14.75 -14.97 -3.06
CA ASP A 144 14.99 -13.92 -2.07
C ASP A 144 14.85 -14.41 -0.62
N GLY A 145 14.38 -15.63 -0.43
CA GLY A 145 14.23 -16.24 0.91
C GLY A 145 13.19 -15.56 1.79
N LEU A 146 12.26 -14.80 1.17
CA LEU A 146 11.12 -14.19 1.87
C LEU A 146 10.06 -15.27 2.12
N TYR A 147 9.17 -15.03 3.09
CA TYR A 147 8.08 -15.96 3.47
C TYR A 147 8.54 -17.33 3.99
N LYS A 148 9.84 -17.49 4.29
CA LYS A 148 10.34 -18.67 5.04
C LYS A 148 9.97 -18.54 6.52
N THR A 149 8.67 -18.54 6.77
CA THR A 149 8.06 -18.42 8.11
C THR A 149 7.20 -19.65 8.38
N ASP A 150 6.69 -19.77 9.60
CA ASP A 150 5.75 -20.84 9.96
C ASP A 150 4.45 -20.83 9.14
N TYR A 151 4.19 -19.75 8.37
CA TYR A 151 2.96 -19.61 7.59
C TYR A 151 3.08 -20.09 6.14
N GLY A 152 4.28 -20.05 5.55
CA GLY A 152 4.51 -20.44 4.16
C GLY A 152 4.31 -19.30 3.13
N ASN A 153 4.10 -19.69 1.87
CA ASN A 153 4.02 -18.78 0.72
C ASN A 153 2.82 -17.83 0.79
N PRO A 154 2.89 -16.66 0.15
CA PRO A 154 1.73 -15.78 0.05
C PRO A 154 0.56 -16.50 -0.62
N THR A 155 -0.63 -16.32 -0.07
CA THR A 155 -1.88 -16.91 -0.56
C THR A 155 -2.83 -15.86 -1.13
N GLN A 156 -2.43 -14.58 -1.09
CA GLN A 156 -3.16 -13.47 -1.65
C GLN A 156 -2.22 -12.50 -2.36
N CYS A 157 -2.67 -11.96 -3.51
CA CYS A 157 -2.16 -10.73 -4.08
C CYS A 157 -3.30 -9.72 -4.17
N LEU A 158 -3.20 -8.62 -3.42
CA LEU A 158 -4.09 -7.46 -3.53
C LEU A 158 -3.47 -6.44 -4.49
N VAL A 159 -4.16 -6.16 -5.58
CA VAL A 159 -3.81 -5.08 -6.50
C VAL A 159 -4.57 -3.83 -6.12
N ASN A 160 -3.87 -2.74 -5.85
CA ASN A 160 -4.44 -1.42 -5.61
C ASN A 160 -4.06 -0.48 -6.76
N GLU A 161 -5.04 0.27 -7.25
CA GLU A 161 -4.81 1.34 -8.22
C GLU A 161 -5.09 2.71 -7.59
N TYR A 162 -4.21 3.65 -7.83
CA TYR A 162 -4.31 5.02 -7.36
C TYR A 162 -4.29 5.97 -8.56
N ILE A 163 -5.40 6.67 -8.78
CA ILE A 163 -5.54 7.68 -9.82
C ILE A 163 -5.45 9.07 -9.19
N GLY A 164 -4.74 9.97 -9.85
CA GLY A 164 -4.60 11.34 -9.37
C GLY A 164 -4.06 11.42 -7.95
N THR A 165 -4.74 12.14 -7.07
CA THR A 165 -4.34 12.35 -5.68
C THR A 165 -4.83 11.27 -4.71
N GLN A 166 -5.45 10.18 -5.20
CA GLN A 166 -5.90 9.09 -4.34
C GLN A 166 -4.78 8.58 -3.43
N GLY A 167 -5.14 8.24 -2.20
CA GLY A 167 -4.22 7.76 -1.17
C GLY A 167 -4.82 6.64 -0.34
N ILE A 168 -4.14 6.33 0.75
CA ILE A 168 -4.60 5.41 1.77
C ILE A 168 -4.15 5.94 3.14
N SER A 169 -5.05 5.96 4.10
CA SER A 169 -4.76 6.36 5.48
C SER A 169 -3.62 5.53 6.07
N SER A 170 -2.84 6.14 6.96
CA SER A 170 -1.75 5.41 7.65
C SER A 170 -2.33 4.35 8.58
N HIS A 171 -1.95 3.09 8.37
CA HIS A 171 -2.43 1.94 9.13
C HIS A 171 -1.33 0.88 9.27
N VAL A 172 -1.51 -0.02 10.20
CA VAL A 172 -0.81 -1.30 10.27
C VAL A 172 -1.76 -2.34 9.70
N ASP A 173 -1.33 -3.16 8.76
CA ASP A 173 -2.15 -4.29 8.30
C ASP A 173 -2.45 -5.21 9.49
N ASN A 174 -3.73 -5.53 9.68
CA ASN A 174 -4.20 -6.32 10.82
C ASN A 174 -3.38 -7.62 11.00
N PRO A 175 -2.70 -7.82 12.14
CA PRO A 175 -1.88 -9.00 12.37
C PRO A 175 -2.70 -10.27 12.60
N GLY A 176 -4.00 -10.16 12.87
CA GLY A 176 -4.89 -11.31 13.01
C GLY A 176 -4.92 -12.15 11.75
N PRO A 177 -5.47 -11.62 10.65
CA PRO A 177 -5.63 -12.37 9.40
C PRO A 177 -4.37 -12.47 8.55
N PHE A 178 -3.42 -11.54 8.68
CA PHE A 178 -2.27 -11.50 7.78
C PHE A 178 -0.99 -11.99 8.47
N GLY A 179 -0.13 -12.67 7.69
CA GLY A 179 1.16 -13.18 8.14
C GLY A 179 2.18 -12.10 8.48
N ASP A 180 3.39 -12.56 8.79
CA ASP A 180 4.45 -11.73 9.37
C ASP A 180 5.25 -10.96 8.32
N ILE A 181 5.06 -11.28 7.04
CA ILE A 181 5.73 -10.63 5.93
C ILE A 181 4.68 -10.12 4.94
N ILE A 182 4.84 -8.86 4.54
CA ILE A 182 4.07 -8.24 3.47
C ILE A 182 5.06 -7.67 2.47
N THR A 183 4.87 -8.02 1.21
CA THR A 183 5.68 -7.46 0.12
C THR A 183 4.81 -6.67 -0.84
N LEU A 184 5.38 -5.59 -1.36
CA LEU A 184 4.69 -4.67 -2.26
C LEU A 184 5.56 -4.39 -3.47
N VAL A 185 5.07 -4.74 -4.67
CA VAL A 185 5.70 -4.36 -5.95
C VAL A 185 4.99 -3.13 -6.48
N SER A 186 5.74 -2.06 -6.76
CA SER A 186 5.21 -0.79 -7.25
C SER A 186 5.30 -0.72 -8.76
N LEU A 187 4.26 -0.23 -9.43
CA LEU A 187 4.15 -0.21 -10.88
C LEU A 187 3.74 1.17 -11.40
N ASN A 188 4.14 1.47 -12.62
CA ASN A 188 3.77 2.59 -13.48
C ASN A 188 4.31 3.95 -13.01
N LYS A 189 3.86 4.51 -11.90
CA LYS A 189 4.30 5.84 -11.42
C LYS A 189 4.86 5.77 -10.00
N PRO A 190 5.90 6.58 -9.68
CA PRO A 190 6.48 6.61 -8.34
C PRO A 190 5.56 7.31 -7.35
N ILE A 191 5.60 6.93 -6.07
CA ILE A 191 4.85 7.58 -5.00
C ILE A 191 5.62 7.55 -3.69
N TYR A 192 5.40 8.56 -2.83
CA TYR A 192 5.90 8.49 -1.46
C TYR A 192 4.93 7.74 -0.55
N MET A 193 5.45 6.71 0.11
CA MET A 193 4.82 6.07 1.25
C MET A 193 5.33 6.71 2.54
N VAL A 194 4.43 7.11 3.41
CA VAL A 194 4.76 7.62 4.75
C VAL A 194 4.78 6.44 5.72
N LEU A 195 5.83 6.34 6.50
CA LEU A 195 5.96 5.38 7.59
C LEU A 195 5.96 6.16 8.90
N LYS A 196 5.11 5.77 9.85
CA LYS A 196 4.97 6.39 11.15
C LYS A 196 5.03 5.33 12.25
N LEU A 197 5.82 5.58 13.28
CA LEU A 197 5.83 4.69 14.45
C LEU A 197 4.47 4.76 15.16
N ALA A 198 3.80 3.61 15.32
CA ALA A 198 2.43 3.56 15.85
C ALA A 198 2.32 4.11 17.29
N SER A 199 3.35 3.89 18.12
CA SER A 199 3.41 4.40 19.49
C SER A 199 3.75 5.89 19.60
N ASN A 200 4.30 6.50 18.53
CA ASN A 200 4.62 7.93 18.48
C ASN A 200 4.70 8.42 17.01
N GLU A 201 3.60 8.91 16.48
CA GLU A 201 3.50 9.32 15.07
C GLU A 201 4.35 10.54 14.70
N ASN A 202 4.95 11.25 15.67
CA ASN A 202 5.95 12.28 15.39
C ASN A 202 7.25 11.67 14.85
N ILE A 203 7.51 10.37 15.13
CA ILE A 203 8.62 9.63 14.54
C ILE A 203 8.12 9.06 13.22
N GLN A 204 8.46 9.73 12.13
CA GLN A 204 8.00 9.38 10.79
C GLN A 204 9.08 9.60 9.74
N THR A 205 8.97 8.89 8.65
CA THR A 205 9.81 9.03 7.47
C THR A 205 8.99 8.78 6.21
N LYS A 206 9.56 9.10 5.04
CA LYS A 206 8.94 8.84 3.74
C LYS A 206 9.90 8.02 2.89
N ILE A 207 9.35 7.05 2.17
CA ILE A 207 10.07 6.22 1.21
C ILE A 207 9.48 6.50 -0.17
N LEU A 208 10.34 6.77 -1.16
CA LEU A 208 9.91 6.83 -2.55
C LEU A 208 9.83 5.40 -3.11
N LEU A 209 8.62 4.98 -3.42
CA LEU A 209 8.36 3.73 -4.12
C LEU A 209 8.39 4.00 -5.62
N GLU A 210 9.51 3.72 -6.27
CA GLU A 210 9.68 3.88 -7.72
C GLU A 210 8.98 2.72 -8.47
N PRO A 211 8.63 2.89 -9.75
CA PRO A 211 8.17 1.79 -10.58
C PRO A 211 9.14 0.62 -10.55
N ARG A 212 8.62 -0.59 -10.63
CA ARG A 212 9.38 -1.84 -10.62
C ARG A 212 10.16 -2.12 -9.34
N SER A 213 9.94 -1.35 -8.28
CA SER A 213 10.56 -1.60 -6.98
C SER A 213 9.78 -2.60 -6.14
N LEU A 214 10.50 -3.31 -5.27
CA LEU A 214 9.94 -4.12 -4.19
C LEU A 214 10.14 -3.41 -2.86
N PHE A 215 9.09 -3.32 -2.09
CA PHE A 215 9.12 -2.94 -0.68
C PHE A 215 8.66 -4.10 0.19
N VAL A 216 9.45 -4.44 1.20
CA VAL A 216 9.18 -5.53 2.14
C VAL A 216 8.96 -4.95 3.52
N MET A 217 7.89 -5.35 4.17
CA MET A 217 7.61 -5.08 5.58
C MET A 217 7.65 -6.40 6.35
N LYS A 218 8.57 -6.49 7.31
CA LYS A 218 8.70 -7.59 8.27
C LYS A 218 9.15 -7.04 9.61
N ASP A 219 9.15 -7.86 10.65
CA ASP A 219 9.59 -7.47 11.98
C ASP A 219 8.89 -6.17 12.45
N ASP A 220 9.63 -5.22 13.01
CA ASP A 220 9.06 -3.96 13.50
C ASP A 220 8.33 -3.16 12.43
N SER A 221 8.84 -3.13 11.20
CA SER A 221 8.16 -2.40 10.10
C SER A 221 6.78 -2.95 9.81
N ARG A 222 6.54 -4.23 10.07
CA ARG A 222 5.28 -4.92 9.86
C ARG A 222 4.28 -4.66 10.98
N PHE A 223 4.74 -4.60 12.24
CA PHE A 223 3.86 -4.64 13.41
C PHE A 223 3.81 -3.32 14.18
N LYS A 224 4.87 -2.49 14.11
CA LYS A 224 4.99 -1.28 14.90
C LYS A 224 4.95 0.01 14.07
N TRP A 225 4.97 -0.10 12.74
CA TRP A 225 4.96 1.05 11.86
C TRP A 225 3.70 1.08 11.01
N LYS A 226 2.97 2.19 11.10
CA LYS A 226 1.89 2.51 10.17
C LYS A 226 2.50 2.90 8.83
N HIS A 227 1.86 2.48 7.75
CA HIS A 227 2.19 2.90 6.39
C HIS A 227 0.98 3.49 5.70
N GLY A 228 1.20 4.47 4.84
CA GLY A 228 0.12 5.15 4.14
C GLY A 228 0.62 6.00 2.98
N ILE A 229 -0.29 6.44 2.14
CA ILE A 229 -0.04 7.30 0.99
C ILE A 229 -0.91 8.54 1.14
N THR A 230 -0.27 9.70 1.26
CA THR A 230 -0.97 10.98 1.41
C THR A 230 -1.53 11.49 0.08
N HIS A 231 -2.55 12.37 0.16
CA HIS A 231 -3.18 13.02 -1.00
C HIS A 231 -2.31 14.16 -1.58
N MET A 232 -1.02 13.93 -1.75
CA MET A 232 -0.10 14.93 -2.32
C MET A 232 -0.41 15.16 -3.78
N LYS A 233 -0.35 16.43 -4.22
CA LYS A 233 -0.55 16.82 -5.63
C LYS A 233 0.67 16.61 -6.51
N GLN A 234 1.84 16.37 -5.90
CA GLN A 234 3.11 16.26 -6.60
C GLN A 234 3.99 15.19 -5.98
N VAL A 235 4.83 14.57 -6.81
CA VAL A 235 5.89 13.64 -6.40
C VAL A 235 7.20 14.11 -7.01
N TYR A 236 8.13 14.52 -6.15
CA TYR A 236 9.50 14.80 -6.57
C TYR A 236 10.30 13.50 -6.64
N VAL A 237 10.99 13.28 -7.74
CA VAL A 237 11.82 12.07 -8.00
C VAL A 237 13.29 12.50 -7.97
N PRO A 238 14.05 12.26 -6.89
CA PRO A 238 15.42 12.71 -6.76
C PRO A 238 16.38 12.17 -7.82
N SER A 239 16.16 10.94 -8.28
CA SER A 239 17.01 10.29 -9.29
C SER A 239 16.99 10.95 -10.66
N THR A 240 15.88 11.61 -11.02
CA THR A 240 15.70 12.32 -12.31
C THR A 240 15.64 13.84 -12.14
N GLY A 241 15.46 14.34 -10.92
CA GLY A 241 15.21 15.75 -10.65
C GLY A 241 13.80 16.22 -11.06
N GLU A 242 12.94 15.33 -11.50
CA GLU A 242 11.60 15.65 -11.97
C GLU A 242 10.59 15.79 -10.86
N THR A 243 9.60 16.67 -11.06
CA THR A 243 8.40 16.75 -10.23
C THR A 243 7.20 16.33 -11.04
N LEU A 244 6.63 15.18 -10.72
CA LEU A 244 5.44 14.67 -11.38
C LEU A 244 4.18 15.25 -10.74
N ILE A 245 3.27 15.74 -11.57
CA ILE A 245 1.95 16.21 -11.13
C ILE A 245 1.01 14.99 -11.03
N ARG A 246 0.30 14.90 -9.94
CA ARG A 246 -0.71 13.87 -9.72
C ARG A 246 -2.09 14.40 -10.13
N ASP A 247 -2.24 14.58 -11.43
CA ASP A 247 -3.51 14.91 -12.11
C ASP A 247 -4.31 13.62 -12.42
N GLU A 248 -5.39 13.74 -13.19
CA GLU A 248 -6.23 12.62 -13.61
C GLU A 248 -5.51 11.58 -14.48
N ASN A 249 -4.38 11.92 -15.09
CA ASN A 249 -3.55 11.01 -15.89
C ASN A 249 -2.51 10.28 -15.06
N TYR A 250 -2.31 10.72 -13.80
CA TYR A 250 -1.39 10.02 -12.91
C TYR A 250 -2.03 8.72 -12.44
N ARG A 251 -1.45 7.60 -12.84
CA ARG A 251 -1.88 6.26 -12.47
C ARG A 251 -0.73 5.50 -11.83
N ARG A 252 -0.89 5.09 -10.59
CA ARG A 252 0.03 4.18 -9.91
C ARG A 252 -0.68 2.89 -9.57
N VAL A 253 0.00 1.76 -9.73
CA VAL A 253 -0.51 0.45 -9.32
C VAL A 253 0.46 -0.19 -8.33
N SER A 254 -0.04 -1.02 -7.43
CA SER A 254 0.78 -1.87 -6.56
C SER A 254 0.19 -3.25 -6.40
N LEU A 255 1.07 -4.26 -6.41
CA LEU A 255 0.78 -5.62 -6.03
C LEU A 255 1.21 -5.82 -4.58
N THR A 256 0.31 -6.23 -3.71
CA THR A 256 0.62 -6.51 -2.30
C THR A 256 0.41 -7.99 -2.01
N PHE A 257 1.51 -8.70 -1.78
CA PHE A 257 1.48 -10.13 -1.47
C PHE A 257 1.45 -10.34 0.04
N ARG A 258 0.57 -11.26 0.49
CA ARG A 258 0.36 -11.58 1.91
C ARG A 258 0.02 -13.05 2.06
N PHE A 259 0.43 -13.63 3.19
CA PHE A 259 -0.15 -14.90 3.64
C PHE A 259 -1.44 -14.61 4.42
N ILE A 260 -2.49 -15.35 4.12
CA ILE A 260 -3.77 -15.28 4.82
C ILE A 260 -3.83 -16.42 5.84
N LYS A 261 -4.00 -16.08 7.13
CA LYS A 261 -4.23 -17.04 8.20
C LYS A 261 -5.68 -17.50 8.15
N THR A 262 -5.88 -18.80 8.00
CA THR A 262 -7.22 -19.43 8.04
C THR A 262 -7.45 -20.06 9.41
N ASP A 263 -8.72 -20.38 9.75
CA ASP A 263 -9.07 -21.10 10.98
C ASP A 263 -8.25 -22.39 11.07
N GLY A 264 -7.46 -22.54 12.13
CA GLY A 264 -6.48 -23.64 12.30
C GLY A 264 -5.01 -23.24 12.19
N THR A 265 -4.69 -22.06 11.63
CA THR A 265 -3.37 -21.46 11.79
C THR A 265 -3.22 -20.84 13.19
N LYS A 266 -2.02 -20.83 13.75
CA LYS A 266 -1.70 -20.40 15.14
C LYS A 266 -2.63 -19.30 15.66
N LYS A 267 -3.28 -19.55 16.80
CA LYS A 267 -4.11 -18.54 17.48
C LYS A 267 -3.26 -17.30 17.76
N VAL A 268 -3.68 -16.17 17.25
CA VAL A 268 -3.15 -14.86 17.65
C VAL A 268 -3.57 -14.65 19.09
N THR A 269 -2.61 -14.53 20.01
CA THR A 269 -2.90 -14.02 21.35
C THR A 269 -3.26 -12.56 21.21
N ASN A 270 -4.55 -12.24 21.42
CA ASN A 270 -5.06 -10.87 21.43
C ASN A 270 -4.49 -10.15 22.67
N GLU A 271 -3.40 -9.43 22.50
CA GLU A 271 -2.89 -8.51 23.54
C GLU A 271 -3.05 -7.03 23.16
N ASP A 272 -3.67 -6.70 22.04
CA ASP A 272 -3.97 -5.31 21.68
C ASP A 272 -5.48 -5.08 21.51
N PRO A 273 -6.17 -4.55 22.53
CA PRO A 273 -7.60 -4.22 22.45
C PRO A 273 -7.92 -3.06 21.51
N ASN A 274 -6.92 -2.37 20.93
CA ASN A 274 -7.14 -1.22 20.04
C ASN A 274 -6.95 -1.59 18.54
N ALA A 275 -6.66 -2.84 18.19
CA ALA A 275 -6.45 -3.23 16.80
C ALA A 275 -7.68 -3.02 15.91
N ASP A 276 -8.90 -3.03 16.50
CA ASP A 276 -10.16 -2.89 15.75
C ASP A 276 -10.62 -1.43 15.55
N ALA A 277 -9.94 -0.45 16.14
CA ALA A 277 -10.36 0.96 16.11
C ALA A 277 -9.74 1.78 14.97
N LEU A 278 -8.96 1.17 14.08
CA LEU A 278 -8.13 1.89 13.10
C LEU A 278 -8.54 1.68 11.63
N TRP A 279 -9.75 1.19 11.37
CA TRP A 279 -10.25 0.98 9.99
C TRP A 279 -11.31 2.00 9.57
#